data_df931cd9e4a0d4cf831dd4fa6b73236c
#
_entry.id   df931cd9e4a0d4cf831dd4fa6b73236c
#
_cell.length_a   1.000
_cell.length_b   1.000
_cell.length_c   1.000
_cell.angle_alpha   90.00
_cell.angle_beta   90.00
_cell.angle_gamma   90.00
#
_symmetry.space_group_name_H-M   'P 1'
#
loop_
_entity.id
_entity.type
_entity.pdbx_description
1 polymer ?
#
loop_
_entity_poly.entity_id
_entity_poly.type
_entity_poly.pdbx_seq_one_letter_code
_entity_poly.pdbx_strand_id
1 'polypeptide(L)'
;MTRWRPAAVLFDRDGTLVRDVPYNDDPALVEPVPGAREALDRLRAAGVPIGVVTNQSGVAAGLIRPDRLRAVNARVEELLGPFDVWRVCPHGERDGCACRKPRPGLVRQAARALGVPPGECVVIGDIGRDVEAARAAGARGILVPTPQTLPEEIAAAAEVAADLAEAVALACRPDARPPRVAGGRGTGRGSRIGRTPR
;
A
#
# COMPACT_ATOMS: atom_id res chain seq x y z
N MET A 1 -18.19 21.21 7.96
CA MET A 1 -16.75 20.86 8.02
C MET A 1 -16.56 19.50 7.38
N THR A 2 -16.01 19.43 6.18
CA THR A 2 -15.72 18.16 5.49
C THR A 2 -14.62 17.45 6.26
N ARG A 3 -14.97 16.31 6.87
CA ARG A 3 -13.97 15.42 7.47
C ARG A 3 -12.95 15.02 6.39
N TRP A 4 -11.67 15.21 6.66
CA TRP A 4 -10.62 14.71 5.78
C TRP A 4 -10.79 13.18 5.62
N ARG A 5 -10.64 12.70 4.38
CA ARG A 5 -10.66 11.28 4.06
C ARG A 5 -9.49 11.01 3.12
N PRO A 6 -8.82 9.87 3.24
CA PRO A 6 -7.85 9.45 2.24
C PRO A 6 -8.57 9.25 0.90
N ALA A 7 -7.88 9.54 -0.20
CA ALA A 7 -8.40 9.28 -1.54
C ALA A 7 -8.49 7.77 -1.83
N ALA A 8 -7.65 6.96 -1.18
CA ALA A 8 -7.71 5.50 -1.17
C ALA A 8 -6.94 4.92 0.02
N VAL A 9 -7.31 3.71 0.45
CA VAL A 9 -6.54 2.90 1.39
C VAL A 9 -6.09 1.62 0.70
N LEU A 10 -4.78 1.37 0.74
CA LEU A 10 -4.14 0.21 0.15
C LEU A 10 -3.62 -0.70 1.27
N PHE A 11 -3.90 -1.98 1.17
CA PHE A 11 -3.50 -2.96 2.18
C PHE A 11 -2.48 -3.93 1.60
N ASP A 12 -1.51 -4.36 2.41
CA ASP A 12 -0.88 -5.64 2.14
C ASP A 12 -1.88 -6.79 2.35
N ARG A 13 -1.58 -7.96 1.80
CA ARG A 13 -2.43 -9.14 1.92
C ARG A 13 -2.03 -10.00 3.11
N ASP A 14 -0.83 -10.58 3.05
CA ASP A 14 -0.35 -11.58 4.00
C ASP A 14 0.16 -10.89 5.28
N GLY A 15 -0.27 -11.36 6.45
CA GLY A 15 0.00 -10.71 7.73
C GLY A 15 -0.86 -9.48 8.03
N THR A 16 -1.55 -8.92 7.04
CA THR A 16 -2.37 -7.72 7.19
C THR A 16 -3.86 -8.00 7.06
N LEU A 17 -4.32 -8.46 5.90
CA LEU A 17 -5.73 -8.81 5.65
C LEU A 17 -6.04 -10.26 6.00
N VAL A 18 -5.09 -11.14 5.76
CA VAL A 18 -5.18 -12.57 6.04
C VAL A 18 -3.96 -13.03 6.80
N ARG A 19 -4.09 -14.10 7.57
CA ARG A 19 -2.95 -14.73 8.24
C ARG A 19 -1.87 -15.07 7.23
N ASP A 20 -0.63 -14.82 7.60
CA ASP A 20 0.50 -15.17 6.75
C ASP A 20 0.71 -16.69 6.76
N VAL A 21 0.60 -17.29 5.59
CA VAL A 21 0.96 -18.67 5.30
C VAL A 21 2.05 -18.62 4.22
N PRO A 22 3.29 -18.96 4.55
CA PRO A 22 4.40 -18.86 3.61
C PRO A 22 4.13 -19.60 2.29
N TYR A 23 4.24 -18.87 1.17
CA TYR A 23 4.00 -19.37 -0.19
C TYR A 23 2.64 -20.06 -0.39
N ASN A 24 1.59 -19.54 0.26
CA ASN A 24 0.25 -20.12 0.15
C ASN A 24 -0.22 -20.20 -1.30
N ASP A 25 -0.50 -21.40 -1.78
CA ASP A 25 -1.11 -21.71 -3.07
C ASP A 25 -2.45 -22.43 -2.95
N ASP A 26 -2.96 -22.60 -1.70
CA ASP A 26 -4.24 -23.23 -1.42
C ASP A 26 -5.28 -22.21 -0.89
N PRO A 27 -6.37 -21.97 -1.65
CA PRO A 27 -7.47 -21.10 -1.18
C PRO A 27 -8.10 -21.54 0.14
N ALA A 28 -8.07 -22.84 0.48
CA ALA A 28 -8.63 -23.36 1.73
C ALA A 28 -7.87 -22.87 2.98
N LEU A 29 -6.60 -22.45 2.82
CA LEU A 29 -5.77 -21.93 3.90
C LEU A 29 -5.92 -20.41 4.10
N VAL A 30 -6.78 -19.75 3.32
CA VAL A 30 -7.03 -18.31 3.47
C VAL A 30 -7.91 -18.09 4.69
N GLU A 31 -7.34 -17.45 5.71
CA GLU A 31 -8.02 -17.08 6.94
C GLU A 31 -7.88 -15.57 7.19
N PRO A 32 -8.99 -14.79 7.17
CA PRO A 32 -8.95 -13.37 7.51
C PRO A 32 -8.40 -13.12 8.91
N VAL A 33 -7.62 -12.05 9.08
CA VAL A 33 -7.25 -11.62 10.42
C VAL A 33 -8.49 -11.09 11.17
N PRO A 34 -8.54 -11.18 12.52
CA PRO A 34 -9.66 -10.67 13.27
C PRO A 34 -9.95 -9.20 12.97
N GLY A 35 -11.22 -8.86 12.73
CA GLY A 35 -11.65 -7.48 12.45
C GLY A 35 -11.37 -6.97 11.04
N ALA A 36 -10.76 -7.76 10.14
CA ALA A 36 -10.45 -7.32 8.79
C ALA A 36 -11.71 -6.93 8.01
N ARG A 37 -12.76 -7.76 8.05
CA ARG A 37 -14.02 -7.51 7.34
C ARG A 37 -14.67 -6.20 7.81
N GLU A 38 -14.77 -6.01 9.11
CA GLU A 38 -15.37 -4.84 9.74
C GLU A 38 -14.58 -3.55 9.42
N ALA A 39 -13.24 -3.64 9.40
CA ALA A 39 -12.37 -2.51 9.05
C ALA A 39 -12.59 -2.09 7.59
N LEU A 40 -12.66 -3.05 6.66
CA LEU A 40 -12.92 -2.79 5.25
C LEU A 40 -14.34 -2.25 5.02
N ASP A 41 -15.34 -2.79 5.71
CA ASP A 41 -16.74 -2.33 5.58
C ASP A 41 -16.91 -0.88 6.07
N ARG A 42 -16.15 -0.43 7.07
CA ARG A 42 -16.11 0.98 7.49
C ARG A 42 -15.60 1.90 6.37
N LEU A 43 -14.55 1.49 5.64
CA LEU A 43 -14.05 2.25 4.49
C LEU A 43 -15.06 2.29 3.36
N ARG A 44 -15.69 1.16 3.04
CA ARG A 44 -16.76 1.09 2.02
C ARG A 44 -17.93 1.99 2.36
N ALA A 45 -18.42 1.94 3.61
CA ALA A 45 -19.49 2.81 4.10
C ALA A 45 -19.09 4.30 4.04
N ALA A 46 -17.80 4.61 4.13
CA ALA A 46 -17.28 5.95 3.97
C ALA A 46 -17.05 6.35 2.50
N GLY A 47 -17.26 5.45 1.55
CA GLY A 47 -17.01 5.69 0.12
C GLY A 47 -15.51 5.85 -0.21
N VAL A 48 -14.62 5.25 0.59
CA VAL A 48 -13.17 5.28 0.37
C VAL A 48 -12.77 4.06 -0.45
N PRO A 49 -12.16 4.24 -1.62
CA PRO A 49 -11.65 3.15 -2.44
C PRO A 49 -10.61 2.29 -1.69
N ILE A 50 -10.67 0.98 -1.90
CA ILE A 50 -9.83 -0.01 -1.21
C ILE A 50 -9.05 -0.82 -2.23
N GLY A 51 -7.73 -0.95 -2.01
CA GLY A 51 -6.90 -1.78 -2.87
C GLY A 51 -5.98 -2.74 -2.09
N VAL A 52 -5.48 -3.73 -2.82
CA VAL A 52 -4.45 -4.66 -2.31
C VAL A 52 -3.15 -4.48 -3.09
N VAL A 53 -2.03 -4.40 -2.36
CA VAL A 53 -0.66 -4.26 -2.89
C VAL A 53 0.24 -5.30 -2.23
N THR A 54 0.51 -6.41 -2.88
CA THR A 54 1.18 -7.57 -2.28
C THR A 54 2.42 -8.06 -3.04
N ASN A 55 3.45 -8.48 -2.30
CA ASN A 55 4.63 -9.16 -2.84
C ASN A 55 4.41 -10.67 -2.83
N GLN A 56 4.52 -11.31 -3.99
CA GLN A 56 4.30 -12.76 -4.17
C GLN A 56 5.49 -13.41 -4.85
N SER A 57 6.64 -13.38 -4.19
CA SER A 57 7.91 -13.90 -4.74
C SER A 57 7.93 -15.42 -4.95
N GLY A 58 7.01 -16.16 -4.35
CA GLY A 58 6.83 -17.58 -4.61
C GLY A 58 6.56 -17.90 -6.09
N VAL A 59 6.03 -16.94 -6.85
CA VAL A 59 5.82 -17.09 -8.29
C VAL A 59 7.17 -17.14 -9.03
N ALA A 60 8.07 -16.18 -8.78
CA ALA A 60 9.41 -16.18 -9.37
C ALA A 60 10.25 -17.38 -8.93
N ALA A 61 10.02 -17.86 -7.69
CA ALA A 61 10.69 -19.03 -7.16
C ALA A 61 10.11 -20.37 -7.69
N GLY A 62 9.02 -20.33 -8.47
CA GLY A 62 8.32 -21.54 -8.95
C GLY A 62 7.57 -22.32 -7.87
N LEU A 63 7.40 -21.72 -6.67
CA LEU A 63 6.71 -22.34 -5.54
C LEU A 63 5.19 -22.12 -5.63
N ILE A 64 4.74 -21.05 -6.30
CA ILE A 64 3.34 -20.73 -6.49
C ILE A 64 3.07 -20.62 -7.98
N ARG A 65 2.13 -21.39 -8.50
CA ARG A 65 1.66 -21.24 -9.87
C ARG A 65 0.76 -20.00 -10.01
N PRO A 66 0.81 -19.26 -11.14
CA PRO A 66 -0.02 -18.06 -11.33
C PRO A 66 -1.54 -18.30 -11.22
N ASP A 67 -2.03 -19.48 -11.63
CA ASP A 67 -3.44 -19.87 -11.49
C ASP A 67 -3.83 -20.08 -10.02
N ARG A 68 -2.94 -20.70 -9.24
CA ARG A 68 -3.16 -20.91 -7.79
C ARG A 68 -3.16 -19.57 -7.04
N LEU A 69 -2.22 -18.67 -7.36
CA LEU A 69 -2.22 -17.33 -6.78
C LEU A 69 -3.51 -16.57 -7.07
N ARG A 70 -4.04 -16.68 -8.30
CA ARG A 70 -5.34 -16.08 -8.63
C ARG A 70 -6.48 -16.68 -7.80
N ALA A 71 -6.48 -17.99 -7.59
CA ALA A 71 -7.48 -18.67 -6.77
C ALA A 71 -7.41 -18.23 -5.30
N VAL A 72 -6.20 -18.08 -4.73
CA VAL A 72 -5.99 -17.53 -3.37
C VAL A 72 -6.53 -16.10 -3.28
N ASN A 73 -6.20 -15.23 -4.24
CA ASN A 73 -6.68 -13.85 -4.24
C ASN A 73 -8.21 -13.76 -4.40
N ALA A 74 -8.80 -14.61 -5.23
CA ALA A 74 -10.26 -14.70 -5.36
C ALA A 74 -10.92 -15.12 -4.04
N ARG A 75 -10.31 -16.05 -3.31
CA ARG A 75 -10.79 -16.46 -1.99
C ARG A 75 -10.70 -15.33 -0.96
N VAL A 76 -9.63 -14.54 -0.98
CA VAL A 76 -9.53 -13.33 -0.14
C VAL A 76 -10.69 -12.37 -0.44
N GLU A 77 -10.98 -12.14 -1.71
CA GLU A 77 -12.05 -11.24 -2.15
C GLU A 77 -13.44 -11.79 -1.77
N GLU A 78 -13.66 -13.09 -1.88
CA GLU A 78 -14.89 -13.75 -1.43
C GLU A 78 -15.14 -13.56 0.08
N LEU A 79 -14.08 -13.70 0.89
CA LEU A 79 -14.17 -13.59 2.35
C LEU A 79 -14.28 -12.15 2.84
N LEU A 80 -13.57 -11.23 2.21
CA LEU A 80 -13.42 -9.84 2.68
C LEU A 80 -14.21 -8.82 1.84
N GLY A 81 -14.82 -9.24 0.74
CA GLY A 81 -15.60 -8.41 -0.18
C GLY A 81 -14.74 -7.76 -1.26
N PRO A 82 -15.36 -7.02 -2.20
CA PRO A 82 -14.67 -6.51 -3.37
C PRO A 82 -13.61 -5.50 -3.03
N PHE A 83 -12.52 -5.53 -3.80
CA PHE A 83 -11.47 -4.51 -3.80
C PHE A 83 -11.48 -3.76 -5.13
N ASP A 84 -11.35 -2.44 -5.08
CA ASP A 84 -11.35 -1.59 -6.27
C ASP A 84 -10.10 -1.79 -7.12
N VAL A 85 -8.99 -2.26 -6.53
CA VAL A 85 -7.75 -2.56 -7.24
C VAL A 85 -6.92 -3.64 -6.56
N TRP A 86 -6.35 -4.52 -7.38
CA TRP A 86 -5.31 -5.47 -7.00
C TRP A 86 -4.02 -5.16 -7.74
N ARG A 87 -2.89 -5.12 -7.01
CA ARG A 87 -1.55 -5.05 -7.58
C ARG A 87 -0.65 -6.07 -6.90
N VAL A 88 -0.12 -6.96 -7.70
CA VAL A 88 0.70 -8.08 -7.26
C VAL A 88 2.09 -7.94 -7.87
N CYS A 89 3.13 -8.08 -7.06
CA CYS A 89 4.50 -8.22 -7.53
C CYS A 89 4.89 -9.70 -7.49
N PRO A 90 5.03 -10.39 -8.63
CA PRO A 90 5.41 -11.79 -8.67
C PRO A 90 6.93 -11.99 -8.60
N HIS A 91 7.71 -10.93 -8.57
CA HIS A 91 9.17 -10.95 -8.72
C HIS A 91 9.89 -11.33 -7.43
N GLY A 92 11.02 -12.03 -7.58
CA GLY A 92 11.97 -12.28 -6.52
C GLY A 92 12.80 -11.05 -6.13
N GLU A 93 13.59 -11.19 -5.09
CA GLU A 93 14.38 -10.07 -4.55
C GLU A 93 15.49 -9.63 -5.53
N ARG A 94 16.03 -10.56 -6.32
CA ARG A 94 17.13 -10.33 -7.28
C ARG A 94 16.68 -9.83 -8.64
N ASP A 95 15.37 -9.80 -8.93
CA ASP A 95 14.85 -9.45 -10.27
C ASP A 95 14.93 -7.94 -10.56
N GLY A 96 15.31 -7.11 -9.59
CA GLY A 96 15.52 -5.69 -9.81
C GLY A 96 14.26 -4.89 -10.22
N CYS A 97 13.06 -5.48 -10.15
CA CYS A 97 11.81 -4.86 -10.59
C CYS A 97 11.48 -3.58 -9.79
N ALA A 98 10.75 -2.67 -10.40
CA ALA A 98 10.32 -1.43 -9.74
C ALA A 98 9.11 -1.61 -8.80
N CYS A 99 8.43 -2.76 -8.85
CA CYS A 99 7.16 -2.98 -8.12
C CYS A 99 7.32 -3.59 -6.73
N ARG A 100 8.34 -4.46 -6.50
CA ARG A 100 8.48 -5.15 -5.21
C ARG A 100 8.74 -4.17 -4.07
N LYS A 101 7.87 -4.17 -3.05
CA LYS A 101 8.07 -3.44 -1.79
C LYS A 101 9.43 -3.81 -1.17
N PRO A 102 10.25 -2.85 -0.72
CA PRO A 102 9.92 -1.46 -0.38
C PRO A 102 9.94 -0.45 -1.55
N ARG A 103 10.12 -0.89 -2.80
CA ARG A 103 10.01 0.02 -3.95
C ARG A 103 8.55 0.48 -4.14
N PRO A 104 8.33 1.72 -4.61
CA PRO A 104 7.00 2.35 -4.63
C PRO A 104 6.07 1.88 -5.74
N GLY A 105 6.53 0.96 -6.61
CA GLY A 105 5.84 0.66 -7.87
C GLY A 105 4.42 0.15 -7.71
N LEU A 106 4.14 -0.76 -6.75
CA LEU A 106 2.78 -1.26 -6.51
C LEU A 106 1.84 -0.14 -6.05
N VAL A 107 2.30 0.69 -5.11
CA VAL A 107 1.50 1.81 -4.57
C VAL A 107 1.16 2.81 -5.68
N ARG A 108 2.15 3.20 -6.49
CA ARG A 108 1.94 4.11 -7.63
C ARG A 108 1.01 3.52 -8.69
N GLN A 109 1.12 2.22 -8.98
CA GLN A 109 0.25 1.52 -9.92
C GLN A 109 -1.19 1.43 -9.41
N ALA A 110 -1.38 1.19 -8.11
CA ALA A 110 -2.70 1.16 -7.48
C ALA A 110 -3.34 2.56 -7.51
N ALA A 111 -2.63 3.58 -7.05
CA ALA A 111 -3.10 4.96 -7.06
C ALA A 111 -3.49 5.44 -8.47
N ARG A 112 -2.64 5.12 -9.48
CA ARG A 112 -2.94 5.43 -10.88
C ARG A 112 -4.21 4.75 -11.39
N ALA A 113 -4.42 3.47 -11.04
CA ALA A 113 -5.61 2.72 -11.47
C ALA A 113 -6.89 3.26 -10.83
N LEU A 114 -6.79 3.78 -9.60
CA LEU A 114 -7.90 4.43 -8.89
C LEU A 114 -8.09 5.90 -9.30
N GLY A 115 -7.21 6.46 -10.14
CA GLY A 115 -7.28 7.86 -10.57
C GLY A 115 -6.98 8.86 -9.45
N VAL A 116 -6.19 8.49 -8.43
CA VAL A 116 -5.89 9.32 -7.28
C VAL A 116 -4.38 9.61 -7.14
N PRO A 117 -3.97 10.76 -6.56
CA PRO A 117 -2.57 11.02 -6.27
C PRO A 117 -2.03 10.05 -5.20
N PRO A 118 -0.82 9.47 -5.35
CA PRO A 118 -0.23 8.63 -4.31
C PRO A 118 -0.14 9.31 -2.94
N GLY A 119 0.14 10.63 -2.90
CA GLY A 119 0.23 11.41 -1.67
C GLY A 119 -1.10 11.60 -0.91
N GLU A 120 -2.21 11.18 -1.49
CA GLU A 120 -3.53 11.16 -0.86
C GLU A 120 -3.97 9.73 -0.48
N CYS A 121 -3.10 8.74 -0.75
CA CYS A 121 -3.31 7.35 -0.35
C CYS A 121 -2.71 7.08 1.04
N VAL A 122 -3.30 6.09 1.72
CA VAL A 122 -2.74 5.46 2.91
C VAL A 122 -2.42 4.00 2.58
N VAL A 123 -1.25 3.52 3.00
CA VAL A 123 -0.87 2.10 2.90
C VAL A 123 -0.86 1.52 4.32
N ILE A 124 -1.52 0.39 4.50
CA ILE A 124 -1.54 -0.35 5.76
C ILE A 124 -0.87 -1.69 5.51
N GLY A 125 0.12 -2.03 6.32
CA GLY A 125 0.86 -3.28 6.22
C GLY A 125 1.44 -3.71 7.56
N ASP A 126 1.99 -4.90 7.63
CA ASP A 126 2.49 -5.51 8.88
C ASP A 126 4.00 -5.46 9.02
N ILE A 127 4.76 -5.18 7.96
CA ILE A 127 6.23 -5.12 7.98
C ILE A 127 6.76 -3.78 7.46
N GLY A 128 8.02 -3.48 7.80
CA GLY A 128 8.70 -2.24 7.41
C GLY A 128 8.66 -1.95 5.91
N ARG A 129 8.76 -2.99 5.06
CA ARG A 129 8.71 -2.85 3.59
C ARG A 129 7.44 -2.20 3.07
N ASP A 130 6.31 -2.34 3.77
CA ASP A 130 5.03 -1.74 3.39
C ASP A 130 5.03 -0.24 3.60
N VAL A 131 5.41 0.18 4.81
CA VAL A 131 5.47 1.60 5.17
C VAL A 131 6.60 2.34 4.42
N GLU A 132 7.69 1.65 4.12
CA GLU A 132 8.77 2.19 3.27
C GLU A 132 8.30 2.40 1.83
N ALA A 133 7.56 1.43 1.26
CA ALA A 133 6.96 1.57 -0.08
C ALA A 133 5.97 2.72 -0.14
N ALA A 134 5.16 2.90 0.91
CA ALA A 134 4.26 4.05 1.05
C ALA A 134 5.06 5.35 1.01
N ARG A 135 6.05 5.51 1.88
CA ARG A 135 6.92 6.70 1.96
C ARG A 135 7.61 6.98 0.63
N ALA A 136 8.17 5.96 -0.02
CA ALA A 136 8.83 6.10 -1.32
C ALA A 136 7.87 6.49 -2.46
N ALA A 137 6.59 6.19 -2.32
CA ALA A 137 5.53 6.63 -3.24
C ALA A 137 5.03 8.06 -2.95
N GLY A 138 5.35 8.61 -1.78
CA GLY A 138 4.79 9.85 -1.26
C GLY A 138 3.44 9.66 -0.56
N ALA A 139 3.04 8.41 -0.28
CA ALA A 139 1.86 8.04 0.48
C ALA A 139 2.15 8.01 1.99
N ARG A 140 1.09 8.01 2.79
CA ARG A 140 1.17 7.75 4.23
C ARG A 140 1.22 6.26 4.48
N GLY A 141 2.04 5.80 5.43
CA GLY A 141 2.15 4.40 5.83
C GLY A 141 1.75 4.22 7.29
N ILE A 142 0.96 3.18 7.58
CA ILE A 142 0.58 2.77 8.93
C ILE A 142 1.00 1.30 9.10
N LEU A 143 1.78 1.01 10.13
CA LEU A 143 2.21 -0.33 10.48
C LEU A 143 1.21 -0.96 11.46
N VAL A 144 0.79 -2.20 11.18
CA VAL A 144 0.02 -3.05 12.10
C VAL A 144 0.88 -4.26 12.44
N PRO A 145 1.67 -4.22 13.53
CA PRO A 145 2.65 -5.25 13.82
C PRO A 145 2.01 -6.61 14.05
N THR A 146 2.70 -7.66 13.59
CA THR A 146 2.44 -9.06 13.88
C THR A 146 3.62 -9.64 14.66
N PRO A 147 3.55 -10.90 15.17
CA PRO A 147 4.72 -11.54 15.78
C PRO A 147 5.94 -11.67 14.88
N GLN A 148 5.77 -11.53 13.55
CA GLN A 148 6.84 -11.57 12.56
C GLN A 148 7.48 -10.20 12.30
N THR A 149 6.85 -9.11 12.73
CA THR A 149 7.36 -7.75 12.57
C THR A 149 8.56 -7.52 13.48
N LEU A 150 9.66 -7.04 12.92
CA LEU A 150 10.88 -6.81 13.71
C LEU A 150 10.74 -5.58 14.61
N PRO A 151 11.34 -5.60 15.83
CA PRO A 151 11.28 -4.44 16.74
C PRO A 151 11.81 -3.14 16.12
N GLU A 152 12.85 -3.22 15.29
CA GLU A 152 13.40 -2.08 14.57
C GLU A 152 12.45 -1.51 13.52
N GLU A 153 11.62 -2.33 12.89
CA GLU A 153 10.59 -1.87 11.95
C GLU A 153 9.48 -1.10 12.68
N ILE A 154 9.09 -1.59 13.87
CA ILE A 154 8.12 -0.90 14.73
C ILE A 154 8.69 0.45 15.19
N ALA A 155 9.95 0.48 15.63
CA ALA A 155 10.59 1.70 16.09
C ALA A 155 10.81 2.74 14.96
N ALA A 156 10.97 2.29 13.73
CA ALA A 156 11.17 3.15 12.55
C ALA A 156 9.86 3.65 11.93
N ALA A 157 8.73 3.01 12.23
CA ALA A 157 7.44 3.38 11.66
C ALA A 157 6.94 4.71 12.26
N ALA A 158 6.53 5.64 11.37
CA ALA A 158 5.98 6.93 11.80
C ALA A 158 4.61 6.79 12.49
N GLU A 159 3.87 5.77 12.12
CA GLU A 159 2.55 5.45 12.67
C GLU A 159 2.40 3.94 12.84
N VAL A 160 1.98 3.56 14.03
CA VAL A 160 1.74 2.17 14.42
C VAL A 160 0.32 2.07 14.97
N ALA A 161 -0.39 1.05 14.57
CA ALA A 161 -1.72 0.72 15.09
C ALA A 161 -1.70 -0.70 15.69
N ALA A 162 -2.49 -0.92 16.73
CA ALA A 162 -2.57 -2.22 17.39
C ALA A 162 -3.30 -3.28 16.54
N ASP A 163 -4.24 -2.83 15.70
CA ASP A 163 -5.04 -3.68 14.82
C ASP A 163 -5.57 -2.91 13.59
N LEU A 164 -6.27 -3.60 12.70
CA LEU A 164 -6.85 -2.99 11.50
C LEU A 164 -7.96 -1.96 11.81
N ALA A 165 -8.69 -2.13 12.91
CA ALA A 165 -9.74 -1.19 13.28
C ALA A 165 -9.13 0.17 13.68
N GLU A 166 -8.04 0.15 14.44
CA GLU A 166 -7.28 1.35 14.78
C GLU A 166 -6.57 1.92 13.55
N ALA A 167 -5.96 1.08 12.71
CA ALA A 167 -5.29 1.54 11.48
C ALA A 167 -6.24 2.29 10.55
N VAL A 168 -7.45 1.78 10.35
CA VAL A 168 -8.48 2.46 9.55
C VAL A 168 -8.97 3.74 10.24
N ALA A 169 -9.11 3.75 11.56
CA ALA A 169 -9.45 4.97 12.30
C ALA A 169 -8.36 6.03 12.17
N LEU A 170 -7.08 5.65 12.25
CA LEU A 170 -5.94 6.54 12.02
C LEU A 170 -5.92 7.04 10.56
N ALA A 171 -6.13 6.15 9.59
CA ALA A 171 -6.17 6.51 8.16
C ALA A 171 -7.19 7.61 7.86
N CYS A 172 -8.31 7.63 8.57
CA CYS A 172 -9.41 8.60 8.41
C CYS A 172 -9.28 9.86 9.29
N ARG A 173 -8.17 10.08 10.01
CA ARG A 173 -7.96 11.29 10.83
C ARG A 173 -7.47 12.47 9.98
N PRO A 174 -8.00 13.69 10.22
CA PRO A 174 -7.63 14.89 9.44
C PRO A 174 -6.18 15.33 9.61
N ASP A 175 -5.59 15.10 10.80
CA ASP A 175 -4.32 15.73 11.22
C ASP A 175 -3.07 15.00 10.74
N ALA A 176 -3.24 13.94 9.98
CA ALA A 176 -2.15 13.06 9.54
C ALA A 176 -1.75 13.26 8.07
N ARG A 177 -1.86 14.48 7.55
CA ARG A 177 -1.34 14.80 6.22
C ARG A 177 0.18 14.84 6.27
N PRO A 178 0.90 14.07 5.44
CA PRO A 178 2.33 14.32 5.25
C PRO A 178 2.52 15.75 4.73
N PRO A 179 3.58 16.47 5.14
CA PRO A 179 3.84 17.82 4.64
C PRO A 179 3.91 17.77 3.10
N ARG A 180 3.16 18.64 2.43
CA ARG A 180 3.26 18.80 0.98
C ARG A 180 4.71 19.16 0.67
N VAL A 181 5.42 18.30 -0.02
CA VAL A 181 6.70 18.67 -0.63
C VAL A 181 6.36 19.77 -1.63
N ALA A 182 6.71 21.00 -1.30
CA ALA A 182 6.53 22.14 -2.18
C ALA A 182 7.32 21.84 -3.46
N GLY A 183 6.58 21.64 -4.55
CA GLY A 183 7.16 21.49 -5.88
C GLY A 183 8.02 22.72 -6.16
N GLY A 184 9.33 22.51 -6.29
CA GLY A 184 10.28 23.57 -6.61
C GLY A 184 9.82 24.29 -7.87
N ARG A 185 9.45 25.54 -7.73
CA ARG A 185 9.24 26.46 -8.87
C ARG A 185 10.59 26.61 -9.52
N GLY A 186 10.77 25.99 -10.68
CA GLY A 186 11.90 26.26 -11.56
C GLY A 186 11.90 27.72 -11.93
N THR A 187 12.78 28.51 -11.30
CA THR A 187 13.08 29.86 -11.73
C THR A 187 13.88 29.79 -13.03
N GLY A 188 13.16 29.84 -14.14
CA GLY A 188 13.75 30.08 -15.46
C GLY A 188 14.36 31.48 -15.48
N ARG A 189 15.66 31.61 -15.23
CA ARG A 189 16.42 32.80 -15.58
C ARG A 189 16.58 32.84 -17.09
N GLY A 190 15.75 33.65 -17.74
CA GLY A 190 15.96 34.07 -19.14
C GLY A 190 17.26 34.87 -19.25
N SER A 191 18.27 34.27 -19.86
CA SER A 191 19.47 34.95 -20.27
C SER A 191 19.13 35.79 -21.52
N ARG A 192 19.04 37.11 -21.35
CA ARG A 192 19.05 38.07 -22.50
C ARG A 192 20.45 38.17 -23.06
N ILE A 193 20.67 37.61 -24.21
CA ILE A 193 21.88 37.87 -25.01
C ILE A 193 21.67 39.20 -25.73
N GLY A 194 22.49 40.19 -25.35
CA GLY A 194 22.52 41.52 -25.97
C GLY A 194 22.98 41.46 -27.42
N ARG A 195 22.23 42.10 -28.30
CA ARG A 195 22.68 42.50 -29.63
C ARG A 195 23.52 43.77 -29.53
N THR A 196 24.75 43.72 -29.94
CA THR A 196 25.55 44.90 -30.27
C THR A 196 25.45 45.18 -31.78
N PRO A 197 25.32 46.45 -32.20
CA PRO A 197 25.21 46.79 -33.64
C PRO A 197 26.59 47.09 -34.23
N ARG A 198 26.84 46.62 -35.45
CA ARG A 198 27.53 47.30 -36.56
C ARG A 198 27.15 46.62 -37.87
#